data_a9f7ebb0b33dcee28a7f6d1327c92235
#
_entry.id   a9f7ebb0b33dcee28a7f6d1327c92235
#
_cell.length_a   1.000
_cell.length_b   1.000
_cell.length_c   1.000
_cell.angle_alpha   90.00
_cell.angle_beta   90.00
_cell.angle_gamma   90.00
#
_symmetry.space_group_name_H-M   'P 1'
#
loop_
_entity.id
_entity.type
_entity.pdbx_description
1 polymer ?
#
loop_
_entity_poly.entity_id
_entity_poly.type
_entity_poly.pdbx_seq_one_letter_code
_entity_poly.pdbx_strand_id
1 'polypeptide(L)'
;MSKARDLAGIFNLNPTSGTTAQRPATADVGEIYYNGTTGKTQIYTPTGWQDMASGIPYGNTAGRPAAVTGQPYFNGETARLEMYTAASGWQNIVQEVPGVASITGTYSEATNSGTITIAGTNFVSGAIASAIGTNGVEVLASSTTYNSLVQITAVFTGLSNANEPYDIKVTNPSNLFGLIPDALYINASPVWQTSSGSLGTFNEQVSVNLSATATDSDSTISYALASGSTLPSGVSLNSSTGAITGTLPDISTDTTYSFIVNASDGLNVIPRTFSITSTAQISAEYLIVGAGGNGGFDNGVGATAGGGGAGGYLSGSISFNKLSTFSLSVGAAPALSTPGTGFVGQNSYINNLIAYAGGAGQYYSGSAYIAALPGGSGGGGGYAQRSGGAGTAGQGNPGGDGVPNNNSPYTGAGGGGAGGVGVSPTTNGQAGAGGPGLSNSITGTSVIYAAGGGGALGNVSPGSGGVTGGAGGSNGVGGFGGNGNNANAGDGAANTGSGGGGKYGLGNPTGGRGSAGVVVIAYPDTLSALTSIPGTLTYDQPTRAGYRVYRFTAGTGTVTV
;
A
#
# COMPACT_ATOMS: atom_id res chain seq x y z
N MET A 1 -8.10 -50.90 31.54
CA MET A 1 -7.33 -51.34 32.72
C MET A 1 -7.55 -52.83 33.08
N SER A 2 -8.12 -53.68 32.22
CA SER A 2 -8.34 -55.11 32.55
C SER A 2 -7.47 -56.11 31.76
N LYS A 3 -6.88 -55.71 30.63
CA LYS A 3 -6.07 -56.59 29.77
C LYS A 3 -4.56 -56.62 30.07
N ALA A 4 -4.02 -55.60 30.75
CA ALA A 4 -2.61 -55.59 31.14
C ALA A 4 -2.30 -56.48 32.36
N ARG A 5 -3.31 -56.94 33.11
CA ARG A 5 -3.15 -57.86 34.24
C ARG A 5 -3.02 -59.31 33.81
N ASP A 6 -3.54 -59.67 32.63
CA ASP A 6 -3.54 -61.09 32.19
C ASP A 6 -2.21 -61.52 31.57
N LEU A 7 -1.40 -60.55 31.05
CA LEU A 7 -0.08 -60.87 30.49
C LEU A 7 1.01 -61.13 31.53
N ALA A 8 0.90 -60.55 32.73
CA ALA A 8 1.84 -60.80 33.82
C ALA A 8 1.69 -62.19 34.42
N GLY A 9 0.59 -62.90 34.14
CA GLY A 9 0.33 -64.29 34.58
C GLY A 9 0.92 -65.38 33.72
N ILE A 10 1.35 -65.06 32.47
CA ILE A 10 1.75 -66.09 31.50
C ILE A 10 3.19 -66.57 31.69
N PHE A 11 4.02 -65.81 32.41
CA PHE A 11 5.40 -66.22 32.74
C PHE A 11 5.72 -66.03 34.22
N ASN A 12 4.98 -66.70 35.07
CA ASN A 12 5.48 -67.00 36.38
C ASN A 12 6.58 -68.08 36.23
N LEU A 13 7.86 -67.64 36.15
CA LEU A 13 9.03 -68.52 36.10
C LEU A 13 9.24 -69.30 37.39
N ASN A 14 8.33 -69.19 38.36
CA ASN A 14 8.17 -70.18 39.40
C ASN A 14 7.23 -71.22 38.85
N PRO A 15 7.74 -72.38 38.43
CA PRO A 15 6.88 -73.47 37.96
C PRO A 15 5.88 -73.78 39.07
N THR A 16 4.59 -73.71 38.73
CA THR A 16 3.58 -74.24 39.64
C THR A 16 3.95 -75.66 39.93
N SER A 17 4.09 -75.94 41.18
CA SER A 17 4.48 -77.29 41.58
C SER A 17 3.35 -77.97 42.34
N GLY A 18 3.23 -79.25 42.15
CA GLY A 18 2.22 -80.05 42.84
C GLY A 18 2.27 -81.51 42.37
N THR A 19 1.34 -82.30 42.82
CA THR A 19 1.20 -83.67 42.37
C THR A 19 0.60 -83.76 40.98
N THR A 20 0.67 -84.93 40.32
CA THR A 20 -0.01 -85.20 39.03
C THR A 20 -1.50 -84.87 39.08
N ALA A 21 -2.15 -85.07 40.23
CA ALA A 21 -3.57 -84.79 40.42
C ALA A 21 -3.88 -83.30 40.56
N GLN A 22 -2.89 -82.48 40.92
CA GLN A 22 -3.00 -81.00 41.05
C GLN A 22 -2.59 -80.24 39.79
N ARG A 23 -2.07 -80.97 38.79
CA ARG A 23 -1.66 -80.40 37.53
C ARG A 23 -2.91 -79.88 36.78
N PRO A 24 -2.92 -78.62 36.27
CA PRO A 24 -4.05 -78.10 35.52
C PRO A 24 -4.43 -79.06 34.36
N ALA A 25 -5.72 -79.33 34.20
CA ALA A 25 -6.22 -80.16 33.10
C ALA A 25 -6.05 -79.53 31.74
N THR A 26 -6.11 -78.20 31.73
CA THR A 26 -5.85 -77.29 30.58
C THR A 26 -4.87 -76.21 31.00
N ALA A 27 -3.93 -75.92 30.15
CA ALA A 27 -2.92 -74.87 30.35
C ALA A 27 -2.66 -74.18 29.03
N ASP A 28 -2.03 -73.00 29.07
CA ASP A 28 -1.58 -72.36 27.85
C ASP A 28 -0.32 -73.06 27.31
N VAL A 29 -0.22 -73.11 26.00
CA VAL A 29 0.97 -73.69 25.35
C VAL A 29 2.22 -72.93 25.79
N GLY A 30 3.18 -73.65 26.40
CA GLY A 30 4.38 -73.12 26.99
C GLY A 30 4.35 -72.98 28.52
N GLU A 31 3.22 -73.22 29.20
CA GLU A 31 3.14 -73.27 30.65
C GLU A 31 3.99 -74.37 31.23
N ILE A 32 4.76 -74.08 32.30
CA ILE A 32 5.69 -75.04 32.95
C ILE A 32 5.13 -75.46 34.30
N TYR A 33 5.16 -76.75 34.59
CA TYR A 33 4.71 -77.39 35.84
C TYR A 33 5.74 -78.37 36.37
N TYR A 34 6.11 -78.16 37.62
CA TYR A 34 6.91 -79.24 38.29
C TYR A 34 6.00 -80.24 38.92
N ASN A 35 6.02 -81.46 38.37
CA ASN A 35 5.23 -82.56 38.88
C ASN A 35 6.00 -83.32 39.99
N GLY A 36 5.64 -83.02 41.23
CA GLY A 36 6.26 -83.65 42.40
C GLY A 36 6.00 -85.13 42.53
N THR A 37 4.95 -85.68 41.88
CA THR A 37 4.69 -87.12 41.86
C THR A 37 5.69 -87.91 40.99
N THR A 38 6.07 -87.26 39.87
CA THR A 38 7.01 -87.87 38.90
C THR A 38 8.43 -87.35 39.04
N GLY A 39 8.63 -86.30 39.85
CA GLY A 39 9.91 -85.59 39.98
C GLY A 39 10.37 -84.89 38.69
N LYS A 40 9.46 -84.59 37.80
CA LYS A 40 9.78 -84.03 36.47
C LYS A 40 9.17 -82.64 36.24
N THR A 41 9.93 -81.82 35.59
CA THR A 41 9.39 -80.61 35.02
C THR A 41 8.66 -80.94 33.72
N GLN A 42 7.47 -80.40 33.55
CA GLN A 42 6.60 -80.64 32.39
C GLN A 42 6.24 -79.33 31.74
N ILE A 43 6.05 -79.37 30.41
CA ILE A 43 5.58 -78.19 29.64
C ILE A 43 4.27 -78.54 28.94
N TYR A 44 3.31 -77.61 28.92
CA TYR A 44 2.07 -77.85 28.19
C TYR A 44 2.29 -77.55 26.70
N THR A 45 1.95 -78.54 25.87
CA THR A 45 2.07 -78.42 24.39
C THR A 45 0.67 -78.57 23.78
N PRO A 46 0.49 -78.29 22.47
CA PRO A 46 -0.79 -78.51 21.79
C PRO A 46 -1.36 -79.92 21.93
N THR A 47 -0.52 -80.86 22.27
CA THR A 47 -0.90 -82.26 22.51
C THR A 47 -1.02 -82.62 24.00
N GLY A 48 -0.92 -81.63 24.90
CA GLY A 48 -1.01 -81.74 26.34
C GLY A 48 0.34 -81.71 27.07
N TRP A 49 0.35 -82.03 28.39
CA TRP A 49 1.54 -81.98 29.22
C TRP A 49 2.57 -83.03 28.81
N GLN A 50 3.78 -82.55 28.50
CA GLN A 50 4.93 -83.42 28.13
C GLN A 50 6.05 -83.26 29.17
N ASP A 51 6.71 -84.38 29.51
CA ASP A 51 7.88 -84.38 30.37
C ASP A 51 9.05 -83.64 29.66
N MET A 52 9.64 -82.70 30.34
CA MET A 52 10.89 -82.11 29.92
C MET A 52 12.02 -83.06 30.36
N ALA A 53 12.64 -83.72 29.41
CA ALA A 53 13.79 -84.62 29.70
C ALA A 53 14.97 -83.78 30.20
N SER A 54 15.39 -84.01 31.46
CA SER A 54 16.61 -83.48 32.09
C SER A 54 16.98 -82.02 31.79
N GLY A 55 16.02 -81.06 32.02
CA GLY A 55 16.25 -79.58 31.84
C GLY A 55 16.01 -79.13 30.41
N ILE A 56 15.89 -77.81 30.25
CA ILE A 56 15.82 -77.17 28.92
C ILE A 56 17.22 -77.25 28.31
N PRO A 57 17.40 -77.86 27.15
CA PRO A 57 18.70 -77.82 26.48
C PRO A 57 19.19 -76.42 26.25
N TYR A 58 20.45 -76.19 26.51
CA TYR A 58 21.12 -74.91 26.40
C TYR A 58 22.28 -74.97 25.41
N GLY A 59 22.47 -73.95 24.62
CA GLY A 59 23.58 -73.81 23.69
C GLY A 59 23.44 -72.59 22.76
N ASN A 60 24.21 -72.59 21.70
CA ASN A 60 24.10 -71.52 20.67
C ASN A 60 23.11 -71.94 19.56
N THR A 61 22.86 -71.10 18.62
CA THR A 61 21.94 -71.34 17.50
C THR A 61 22.28 -72.61 16.69
N ALA A 62 23.58 -72.87 16.52
CA ALA A 62 24.05 -74.06 15.81
C ALA A 62 23.93 -75.33 16.64
N GLY A 63 23.87 -75.28 17.97
CA GLY A 63 23.72 -76.35 18.90
C GLY A 63 22.28 -76.74 19.22
N ARG A 64 21.31 -76.23 18.50
CA ARG A 64 19.89 -76.65 18.68
C ARG A 64 19.70 -78.12 18.48
N PRO A 65 18.94 -78.79 19.34
CA PRO A 65 18.70 -80.25 19.21
C PRO A 65 17.91 -80.56 17.94
N ALA A 66 17.86 -81.82 17.55
CA ALA A 66 17.04 -82.24 16.43
C ALA A 66 15.58 -81.78 16.62
N ALA A 67 14.99 -81.26 15.53
CA ALA A 67 13.71 -80.58 15.52
C ALA A 67 12.54 -81.54 15.94
N VAL A 68 11.99 -81.35 17.14
CA VAL A 68 10.78 -81.99 17.62
C VAL A 68 9.77 -80.95 18.03
N THR A 69 8.56 -81.03 17.48
CA THR A 69 7.49 -80.05 17.79
C THR A 69 7.22 -80.03 19.29
N GLY A 70 7.22 -78.81 19.86
CA GLY A 70 7.04 -78.55 21.29
C GLY A 70 8.32 -78.69 22.12
N GLN A 71 9.48 -78.95 21.52
CA GLN A 71 10.75 -79.04 22.25
C GLN A 71 11.25 -77.62 22.57
N PRO A 72 11.46 -77.28 23.87
CA PRO A 72 12.08 -75.99 24.27
C PRO A 72 13.60 -76.07 24.16
N TYR A 73 14.22 -74.93 23.91
CA TYR A 73 15.68 -74.75 23.87
C TYR A 73 16.04 -73.32 24.35
N PHE A 74 16.99 -73.24 25.27
CA PHE A 74 17.52 -71.94 25.63
C PHE A 74 18.73 -71.61 24.74
N ASN A 75 18.54 -70.65 23.84
CA ASN A 75 19.60 -70.19 22.99
C ASN A 75 20.42 -69.12 23.72
N GLY A 76 21.61 -69.49 24.16
CA GLY A 76 22.49 -68.60 24.93
C GLY A 76 23.14 -67.49 24.07
N GLU A 77 23.20 -67.67 22.76
CA GLU A 77 23.69 -66.67 21.83
C GLU A 77 22.70 -65.51 21.72
N THR A 78 21.41 -65.80 21.71
CA THR A 78 20.33 -64.81 21.66
C THR A 78 19.75 -64.47 23.03
N ALA A 79 20.18 -65.20 24.08
CA ALA A 79 19.64 -65.15 25.45
C ALA A 79 18.10 -65.36 25.48
N ARG A 80 17.59 -66.28 24.63
CA ARG A 80 16.14 -66.48 24.46
C ARG A 80 15.74 -67.95 24.65
N LEU A 81 14.56 -68.14 25.23
CA LEU A 81 13.91 -69.43 25.26
C LEU A 81 13.15 -69.63 23.96
N GLU A 82 13.49 -70.69 23.25
CA GLU A 82 12.91 -71.03 21.95
C GLU A 82 12.13 -72.31 22.05
N MET A 83 11.11 -72.50 21.22
CA MET A 83 10.38 -73.75 21.04
C MET A 83 10.31 -74.07 19.56
N TYR A 84 10.53 -75.33 19.24
CA TYR A 84 10.36 -75.82 17.86
C TYR A 84 8.89 -75.99 17.53
N THR A 85 8.42 -75.42 16.43
CA THR A 85 7.09 -75.63 15.87
C THR A 85 7.21 -76.26 14.49
N ALA A 86 6.33 -77.15 14.14
CA ALA A 86 6.36 -77.83 12.82
C ALA A 86 6.11 -76.83 11.66
N ALA A 87 5.36 -75.75 11.92
CA ALA A 87 4.98 -74.80 10.90
C ALA A 87 6.07 -73.75 10.64
N SER A 88 6.88 -73.33 11.66
CA SER A 88 7.75 -72.19 11.59
C SER A 88 9.16 -72.43 12.14
N GLY A 89 9.51 -73.66 12.50
CA GLY A 89 10.81 -74.02 13.08
C GLY A 89 10.98 -73.52 14.52
N TRP A 90 12.23 -73.21 14.92
CA TRP A 90 12.53 -72.66 16.24
C TRP A 90 12.02 -71.23 16.39
N GLN A 91 11.07 -71.01 17.32
CA GLN A 91 10.43 -69.74 17.60
C GLN A 91 10.73 -69.31 19.03
N ASN A 92 10.95 -68.02 19.25
CA ASN A 92 11.00 -67.41 20.57
C ASN A 92 9.66 -67.62 21.28
N ILE A 93 9.67 -68.16 22.47
CA ILE A 93 8.46 -68.31 23.31
C ILE A 93 8.28 -67.10 24.24
N VAL A 94 9.34 -66.36 24.50
CA VAL A 94 9.26 -65.06 25.21
C VAL A 94 9.19 -64.01 24.15
N GLN A 95 8.03 -63.48 23.95
CA GLN A 95 7.87 -62.29 23.10
C GLN A 95 8.08 -61.04 23.97
N GLU A 96 9.11 -60.31 23.66
CA GLU A 96 9.38 -59.06 24.36
C GLU A 96 8.45 -57.95 23.83
N VAL A 97 7.96 -57.11 24.77
CA VAL A 97 7.18 -55.92 24.43
C VAL A 97 8.08 -54.96 23.66
N PRO A 98 7.66 -54.46 22.52
CA PRO A 98 8.41 -53.45 21.84
C PRO A 98 8.46 -52.17 22.70
N GLY A 99 9.61 -51.58 22.81
CA GLY A 99 9.77 -50.24 23.44
C GLY A 99 9.86 -49.19 22.34
N VAL A 100 9.14 -48.10 22.46
CA VAL A 100 9.30 -46.90 21.61
C VAL A 100 10.00 -45.84 22.42
N ALA A 101 11.20 -45.42 21.98
CA ALA A 101 12.07 -44.53 22.75
C ALA A 101 12.09 -43.09 22.20
N SER A 102 12.09 -42.95 20.89
CA SER A 102 12.07 -41.66 20.22
C SER A 102 11.59 -41.76 18.79
N ILE A 103 11.21 -40.62 18.24
CA ILE A 103 10.90 -40.47 16.81
C ILE A 103 11.76 -39.37 16.20
N THR A 104 12.00 -39.46 14.88
CA THR A 104 12.57 -38.39 14.06
C THR A 104 11.83 -38.36 12.74
N GLY A 105 11.77 -37.17 12.13
CA GLY A 105 10.96 -36.88 10.93
C GLY A 105 9.85 -35.91 11.25
N THR A 106 9.21 -35.38 10.23
CA THR A 106 8.14 -34.40 10.32
C THR A 106 6.94 -34.84 9.48
N TYR A 107 5.77 -34.40 9.88
CA TYR A 107 4.54 -34.54 9.11
C TYR A 107 4.14 -33.16 8.59
N SER A 108 3.88 -33.06 7.30
CA SER A 108 3.45 -31.81 6.66
C SER A 108 1.95 -31.83 6.41
N GLU A 109 1.26 -30.79 6.89
CA GLU A 109 -0.16 -30.61 6.62
C GLU A 109 -0.42 -30.36 5.12
N ALA A 110 0.46 -29.59 4.46
CA ALA A 110 0.30 -29.27 3.04
C ALA A 110 0.36 -30.48 2.11
N THR A 111 1.21 -31.47 2.43
CA THR A 111 1.31 -32.73 1.67
C THR A 111 0.43 -33.83 2.24
N ASN A 112 -0.17 -33.62 3.39
CA ASN A 112 -0.93 -34.58 4.16
C ASN A 112 -0.17 -35.91 4.35
N SER A 113 1.13 -35.83 4.59
CA SER A 113 2.03 -37.00 4.68
C SER A 113 3.29 -36.70 5.50
N GLY A 114 3.83 -37.71 6.12
CA GLY A 114 5.11 -37.64 6.82
C GLY A 114 5.79 -38.98 6.91
N THR A 115 7.11 -39.00 6.78
CA THR A 115 7.93 -40.17 7.01
C THR A 115 8.60 -40.06 8.38
N ILE A 116 8.24 -40.96 9.28
CA ILE A 116 8.70 -40.99 10.67
C ILE A 116 9.59 -42.19 10.90
N THR A 117 10.81 -41.93 11.35
CA THR A 117 11.72 -42.98 11.85
C THR A 117 11.52 -43.15 13.33
N ILE A 118 11.21 -44.34 13.76
CA ILE A 118 10.90 -44.71 15.14
C ILE A 118 12.06 -45.55 15.67
N ALA A 119 12.71 -45.05 16.71
CA ALA A 119 13.76 -45.76 17.43
C ALA A 119 13.21 -46.39 18.70
N GLY A 120 13.72 -47.57 19.04
CA GLY A 120 13.21 -48.31 20.18
C GLY A 120 13.94 -49.60 20.46
N THR A 121 13.23 -50.60 20.97
CA THR A 121 13.75 -51.94 21.28
C THR A 121 12.73 -52.98 20.92
N ASN A 122 13.20 -54.20 20.66
CA ASN A 122 12.38 -55.39 20.47
C ASN A 122 11.39 -55.31 19.29
N PHE A 123 11.69 -54.52 18.29
CA PHE A 123 10.92 -54.52 17.06
C PHE A 123 11.18 -55.81 16.29
N VAL A 124 10.14 -56.35 15.65
CA VAL A 124 10.27 -57.54 14.82
C VAL A 124 9.71 -57.33 13.42
N SER A 125 10.17 -58.13 12.47
CA SER A 125 9.64 -58.04 11.10
C SER A 125 8.12 -58.25 11.09
N GLY A 126 7.39 -57.41 10.36
CA GLY A 126 5.94 -57.37 10.36
C GLY A 126 5.31 -56.47 11.45
N ALA A 127 6.10 -55.74 12.23
CA ALA A 127 5.58 -54.74 13.14
C ALA A 127 4.83 -53.64 12.39
N ILE A 128 3.78 -53.11 12.98
CA ILE A 128 2.91 -52.06 12.44
C ILE A 128 3.03 -50.82 13.32
N ALA A 129 3.22 -49.67 12.71
CA ALA A 129 3.15 -48.38 13.41
C ALA A 129 1.77 -47.74 13.26
N SER A 130 1.33 -47.04 14.31
CA SER A 130 0.11 -46.23 14.30
C SER A 130 0.32 -44.93 15.09
N ALA A 131 -0.49 -43.92 14.80
CA ALA A 131 -0.57 -42.65 15.51
C ALA A 131 -1.94 -42.53 16.17
N ILE A 132 -1.99 -42.15 17.46
CA ILE A 132 -3.23 -41.99 18.22
C ILE A 132 -3.36 -40.51 18.58
N GLY A 133 -4.37 -39.84 18.03
CA GLY A 133 -4.60 -38.44 18.31
C GLY A 133 -5.28 -38.20 19.65
N THR A 134 -5.35 -36.94 20.09
CA THR A 134 -6.04 -36.49 21.32
C THR A 134 -7.52 -36.86 21.34
N ASN A 135 -8.13 -37.05 20.17
CA ASN A 135 -9.51 -37.57 20.03
C ASN A 135 -9.64 -39.08 20.29
N GLY A 136 -8.54 -39.78 20.59
CA GLY A 136 -8.48 -41.24 20.83
C GLY A 136 -8.58 -42.10 19.56
N VAL A 137 -8.58 -41.50 18.38
CA VAL A 137 -8.63 -42.24 17.11
C VAL A 137 -7.23 -42.69 16.73
N GLU A 138 -7.11 -44.03 16.49
CA GLU A 138 -5.87 -44.62 16.01
C GLU A 138 -5.83 -44.64 14.48
N VAL A 139 -4.79 -44.04 13.88
CA VAL A 139 -4.53 -44.00 12.45
C VAL A 139 -3.32 -44.88 12.15
N LEU A 140 -3.52 -45.95 11.38
CA LEU A 140 -2.42 -46.82 10.95
C LEU A 140 -1.50 -46.10 9.96
N ALA A 141 -0.20 -46.31 10.08
CA ALA A 141 0.74 -45.92 9.05
C ALA A 141 0.35 -46.56 7.70
N SER A 142 0.43 -45.76 6.63
CA SER A 142 0.18 -46.24 5.26
C SER A 142 1.23 -47.27 4.83
N SER A 143 2.42 -47.20 5.40
CA SER A 143 3.45 -48.24 5.31
C SER A 143 4.32 -48.25 6.57
N THR A 144 4.77 -49.44 6.97
CA THR A 144 5.76 -49.63 8.04
C THR A 144 6.86 -50.54 7.52
N THR A 145 8.09 -50.05 7.55
CA THR A 145 9.28 -50.82 7.15
C THR A 145 10.10 -51.16 8.38
N TYR A 146 10.33 -52.45 8.58
CA TYR A 146 11.25 -52.95 9.61
C TYR A 146 12.69 -52.79 9.14
N ASN A 147 13.47 -51.98 9.84
CA ASN A 147 14.88 -51.73 9.54
C ASN A 147 15.78 -52.63 10.41
N SER A 148 15.46 -52.77 11.70
CA SER A 148 16.20 -53.55 12.66
C SER A 148 15.39 -53.79 13.95
N LEU A 149 15.94 -54.53 14.91
CA LEU A 149 15.37 -54.71 16.25
C LEU A 149 15.17 -53.40 17.02
N VAL A 150 15.84 -52.31 16.60
CA VAL A 150 15.82 -51.03 17.29
C VAL A 150 15.31 -49.85 16.43
N GLN A 151 14.90 -50.12 15.18
CA GLN A 151 14.44 -49.08 14.28
C GLN A 151 13.39 -49.58 13.29
N ILE A 152 12.34 -48.80 13.10
CA ILE A 152 11.38 -48.94 12.01
C ILE A 152 11.17 -47.57 11.35
N THR A 153 10.72 -47.59 10.09
CA THR A 153 10.33 -46.38 9.36
C THR A 153 8.85 -46.51 9.00
N ALA A 154 8.05 -45.49 9.36
CA ALA A 154 6.61 -45.45 9.10
C ALA A 154 6.25 -44.23 8.25
N VAL A 155 5.37 -44.41 7.27
CA VAL A 155 4.78 -43.31 6.52
C VAL A 155 3.35 -43.12 7.00
N PHE A 156 3.03 -41.97 7.49
CA PHE A 156 1.68 -41.60 7.90
C PHE A 156 1.02 -40.71 6.85
N THR A 157 -0.29 -40.85 6.72
CA THR A 157 -1.16 -39.98 5.91
C THR A 157 -2.48 -39.79 6.64
N GLY A 158 -3.17 -38.65 6.39
CA GLY A 158 -4.50 -38.39 6.96
C GLY A 158 -4.48 -37.97 8.43
N LEU A 159 -3.34 -37.57 8.98
CA LEU A 159 -3.29 -36.96 10.30
C LEU A 159 -3.77 -35.49 10.22
N SER A 160 -4.33 -34.97 11.29
CA SER A 160 -4.88 -33.61 11.38
C SER A 160 -4.27 -32.85 12.55
N ASN A 161 -3.82 -31.64 12.32
CA ASN A 161 -3.36 -30.70 13.33
C ASN A 161 -4.37 -30.53 14.50
N ALA A 162 -5.68 -30.61 14.23
CA ALA A 162 -6.70 -30.53 15.27
C ALA A 162 -6.65 -31.65 16.33
N ASN A 163 -5.92 -32.74 16.08
CA ASN A 163 -5.86 -33.93 16.95
C ASN A 163 -4.45 -34.16 17.50
N GLU A 164 -3.53 -33.25 17.35
CA GLU A 164 -2.19 -33.33 17.95
C GLU A 164 -2.20 -32.94 19.43
N PRO A 165 -1.19 -33.32 20.20
CA PRO A 165 -0.10 -34.21 19.81
C PRO A 165 -0.57 -35.67 19.59
N TYR A 166 0.17 -36.41 18.76
CA TYR A 166 -0.10 -37.83 18.53
C TYR A 166 0.86 -38.70 19.33
N ASP A 167 0.28 -39.70 19.99
CA ASP A 167 1.04 -40.83 20.53
C ASP A 167 1.47 -41.72 19.37
N ILE A 168 2.72 -42.19 19.39
CA ILE A 168 3.20 -43.16 18.41
C ILE A 168 3.28 -44.54 19.04
N LYS A 169 2.54 -45.46 18.43
CA LYS A 169 2.44 -46.85 18.88
C LYS A 169 3.07 -47.78 17.84
N VAL A 170 3.82 -48.76 18.32
CA VAL A 170 4.33 -49.84 17.49
C VAL A 170 3.79 -51.17 18.04
N THR A 171 3.14 -51.91 17.18
CA THR A 171 2.55 -53.23 17.51
C THR A 171 3.29 -54.31 16.76
N ASN A 172 3.92 -55.25 17.47
CA ASN A 172 4.53 -56.43 16.90
C ASN A 172 3.46 -57.46 16.43
N PRO A 173 3.77 -58.38 15.55
CA PRO A 173 2.83 -59.46 15.14
C PRO A 173 2.25 -60.29 16.28
N SER A 174 2.87 -60.22 17.45
CA SER A 174 2.38 -60.86 18.69
C SER A 174 1.22 -60.09 19.36
N ASN A 175 0.77 -58.97 18.81
CA ASN A 175 -0.15 -58.03 19.42
C ASN A 175 0.40 -57.29 20.67
N LEU A 176 1.67 -57.52 21.04
CA LEU A 176 2.33 -56.72 22.04
C LEU A 176 2.71 -55.36 21.43
N PHE A 177 2.49 -54.27 22.16
CA PHE A 177 2.78 -52.94 21.67
C PHE A 177 3.55 -52.11 22.67
N GLY A 178 4.34 -51.18 22.14
CA GLY A 178 4.94 -50.03 22.86
C GLY A 178 4.36 -48.75 22.36
N LEU A 179 4.36 -47.75 23.23
CA LEU A 179 3.82 -46.43 22.95
C LEU A 179 4.79 -45.36 23.49
N ILE A 180 4.95 -44.31 22.73
CA ILE A 180 5.53 -43.04 23.22
C ILE A 180 4.43 -41.96 23.14
N PRO A 181 4.05 -41.35 24.27
CA PRO A 181 3.01 -40.35 24.28
C PRO A 181 3.52 -39.00 23.75
N ASP A 182 2.60 -38.20 23.22
CA ASP A 182 2.81 -36.81 22.78
C ASP A 182 4.05 -36.62 21.88
N ALA A 183 4.32 -37.57 20.99
CA ALA A 183 5.58 -37.66 20.29
C ALA A 183 5.57 -36.95 18.92
N LEU A 184 4.42 -36.93 18.22
CA LEU A 184 4.33 -36.38 16.88
C LEU A 184 3.41 -35.18 16.85
N TYR A 185 3.97 -34.07 16.39
CA TYR A 185 3.28 -32.83 16.09
C TYR A 185 3.17 -32.65 14.58
N ILE A 186 2.06 -32.09 14.14
CA ILE A 186 1.83 -31.73 12.74
C ILE A 186 2.40 -30.33 12.55
N ASN A 187 3.25 -30.17 11.55
CA ASN A 187 3.67 -28.81 11.17
C ASN A 187 2.51 -28.14 10.44
N ALA A 188 1.92 -27.13 11.07
CA ALA A 188 0.84 -26.33 10.51
C ALA A 188 1.29 -25.64 9.23
N SER A 189 0.35 -25.35 8.36
CA SER A 189 0.67 -24.60 7.13
C SER A 189 0.50 -23.11 7.36
N PRO A 190 1.34 -22.25 6.75
CA PRO A 190 1.15 -20.82 6.78
C PRO A 190 -0.23 -20.38 6.33
N VAL A 191 -0.88 -19.50 7.09
CA VAL A 191 -2.20 -18.93 6.80
C VAL A 191 -2.06 -17.48 6.42
N TRP A 192 -2.39 -17.13 5.18
CA TRP A 192 -2.33 -15.78 4.68
C TRP A 192 -3.33 -14.85 5.38
N GLN A 193 -2.86 -13.71 5.88
CA GLN A 193 -3.66 -12.63 6.44
C GLN A 193 -4.03 -11.61 5.36
N THR A 194 -3.11 -11.33 4.43
CA THR A 194 -3.39 -10.44 3.30
C THR A 194 -4.22 -11.19 2.25
N SER A 195 -5.38 -10.63 1.87
CA SER A 195 -6.23 -11.21 0.81
C SER A 195 -5.52 -11.25 -0.54
N SER A 196 -5.83 -12.25 -1.37
CA SER A 196 -5.34 -12.31 -2.75
C SER A 196 -5.89 -11.16 -3.60
N GLY A 197 -5.17 -10.78 -4.64
CA GLY A 197 -5.59 -9.77 -5.61
C GLY A 197 -4.83 -8.45 -5.49
N SER A 198 -5.51 -7.34 -5.70
CA SER A 198 -4.88 -6.02 -5.78
C SER A 198 -4.41 -5.52 -4.42
N LEU A 199 -3.15 -5.12 -4.35
CA LEU A 199 -2.56 -4.39 -3.22
C LEU A 199 -2.74 -2.87 -3.36
N GLY A 200 -3.21 -2.38 -4.50
CA GLY A 200 -3.53 -0.99 -4.74
C GLY A 200 -3.24 -0.51 -6.16
N THR A 201 -3.69 0.71 -6.41
CA THR A 201 -3.41 1.46 -7.65
C THR A 201 -2.67 2.74 -7.27
N PHE A 202 -1.55 3.00 -7.91
CA PHE A 202 -0.63 4.10 -7.60
C PHE A 202 -0.17 4.77 -8.89
N ASN A 203 0.17 6.05 -8.81
CA ASN A 203 0.84 6.70 -9.92
C ASN A 203 2.26 6.16 -10.08
N GLU A 204 2.78 6.23 -11.28
CA GLU A 204 4.19 5.93 -11.56
C GLU A 204 5.14 6.76 -10.68
N GLN A 205 6.36 6.26 -10.47
CA GLN A 205 7.41 6.90 -9.67
C GLN A 205 7.02 7.29 -8.22
N VAL A 206 5.91 6.75 -7.72
CA VAL A 206 5.53 6.88 -6.31
C VAL A 206 6.18 5.76 -5.50
N SER A 207 6.69 6.10 -4.33
CA SER A 207 7.18 5.10 -3.37
C SER A 207 5.99 4.37 -2.75
N VAL A 208 6.05 3.03 -2.79
CA VAL A 208 5.05 2.16 -2.17
C VAL A 208 5.60 1.52 -0.91
N ASN A 209 4.70 1.30 0.06
CA ASN A 209 4.97 0.58 1.29
C ASN A 209 3.76 -0.32 1.59
N LEU A 210 3.80 -1.52 1.05
CA LEU A 210 2.73 -2.51 1.08
C LEU A 210 3.20 -3.74 1.86
N SER A 211 2.29 -4.64 2.17
CA SER A 211 2.63 -5.88 2.86
C SER A 211 1.81 -7.06 2.35
N ALA A 212 2.46 -8.21 2.24
CA ALA A 212 1.85 -9.51 1.99
C ALA A 212 2.23 -10.41 3.17
N THR A 213 1.33 -10.54 4.15
CA THR A 213 1.61 -11.21 5.43
C THR A 213 0.81 -12.49 5.59
N ALA A 214 1.42 -13.47 6.23
CA ALA A 214 0.82 -14.71 6.68
C ALA A 214 1.19 -14.94 8.15
N THR A 215 0.45 -15.82 8.81
CA THR A 215 0.73 -16.30 10.18
C THR A 215 0.87 -17.81 10.18
N ASP A 216 1.63 -18.30 11.13
CA ASP A 216 1.80 -19.71 11.42
C ASP A 216 1.76 -19.90 12.93
N SER A 217 1.24 -21.04 13.42
CA SER A 217 1.05 -21.27 14.84
C SER A 217 2.30 -21.81 15.53
N ASP A 218 3.20 -22.44 14.78
CA ASP A 218 4.32 -23.21 15.31
C ASP A 218 5.67 -22.87 14.68
N SER A 219 5.69 -22.06 13.62
CA SER A 219 6.91 -21.76 12.87
C SER A 219 7.01 -20.29 12.46
N THR A 220 8.24 -19.84 12.23
CA THR A 220 8.50 -18.53 11.63
C THR A 220 8.35 -18.58 10.11
N ILE A 221 7.70 -17.57 9.54
CA ILE A 221 7.43 -17.51 8.10
C ILE A 221 8.54 -16.76 7.38
N SER A 222 8.92 -17.29 6.24
CA SER A 222 9.74 -16.61 5.24
C SER A 222 8.94 -16.37 3.96
N TYR A 223 9.26 -15.28 3.24
CA TYR A 223 8.57 -14.88 2.02
C TYR A 223 9.54 -14.87 0.83
N ALA A 224 9.08 -15.39 -0.30
CA ALA A 224 9.83 -15.36 -1.56
C ALA A 224 8.88 -15.20 -2.75
N LEU A 225 9.37 -14.63 -3.84
CA LEU A 225 8.63 -14.69 -5.10
C LEU A 225 8.65 -16.11 -5.65
N ALA A 226 7.51 -16.57 -6.15
CA ALA A 226 7.45 -17.85 -6.86
C ALA A 226 8.30 -17.79 -8.15
N SER A 227 8.76 -18.94 -8.61
CA SER A 227 9.54 -19.04 -9.85
C SER A 227 8.80 -18.40 -11.02
N GLY A 228 9.46 -17.52 -11.76
CA GLY A 228 8.88 -16.77 -12.88
C GLY A 228 8.05 -15.55 -12.49
N SER A 229 7.84 -15.29 -11.19
CA SER A 229 7.17 -14.07 -10.72
C SER A 229 8.18 -12.94 -10.52
N THR A 230 7.78 -11.73 -10.94
CA THR A 230 8.61 -10.53 -10.79
C THR A 230 7.78 -9.38 -10.24
N LEU A 231 8.37 -8.58 -9.36
CA LEU A 231 7.83 -7.30 -8.94
C LEU A 231 8.11 -6.21 -9.99
N PRO A 232 7.39 -5.07 -9.93
CA PRO A 232 7.77 -3.90 -10.71
C PRO A 232 9.25 -3.54 -10.49
N SER A 233 9.92 -3.07 -11.52
CA SER A 233 11.30 -2.57 -11.38
C SER A 233 11.37 -1.48 -10.30
N GLY A 234 12.37 -1.53 -9.44
CA GLY A 234 12.53 -0.61 -8.31
C GLY A 234 11.74 -0.98 -7.05
N VAL A 235 10.97 -2.08 -7.08
CA VAL A 235 10.24 -2.61 -5.91
C VAL A 235 10.83 -3.94 -5.47
N SER A 236 10.90 -4.17 -4.18
CA SER A 236 11.48 -5.37 -3.56
C SER A 236 10.56 -5.96 -2.50
N LEU A 237 10.67 -7.27 -2.30
CA LEU A 237 10.02 -8.03 -1.23
C LEU A 237 11.03 -8.28 -0.11
N ASN A 238 10.65 -7.96 1.12
CA ASN A 238 11.41 -8.35 2.31
C ASN A 238 11.06 -9.79 2.70
N SER A 239 12.07 -10.66 2.69
CA SER A 239 11.90 -12.09 2.92
C SER A 239 11.49 -12.49 4.36
N SER A 240 11.67 -11.61 5.34
CA SER A 240 11.34 -11.91 6.74
C SER A 240 10.00 -11.32 7.16
N THR A 241 9.58 -10.19 6.55
CA THR A 241 8.40 -9.44 6.99
C THR A 241 7.25 -9.46 5.99
N GLY A 242 7.49 -9.88 4.73
CA GLY A 242 6.51 -9.78 3.65
C GLY A 242 6.25 -8.35 3.18
N ALA A 243 7.06 -7.37 3.62
CA ALA A 243 6.95 -5.99 3.17
C ALA A 243 7.36 -5.86 1.70
N ILE A 244 6.56 -5.12 0.92
CA ILE A 244 6.79 -4.84 -0.49
C ILE A 244 7.02 -3.34 -0.62
N THR A 245 8.27 -2.92 -0.79
CA THR A 245 8.69 -1.53 -0.72
C THR A 245 9.56 -1.14 -1.91
N GLY A 246 9.54 0.14 -2.26
CA GLY A 246 10.35 0.69 -3.33
C GLY A 246 9.61 1.77 -4.09
N THR A 247 10.15 2.19 -5.23
CA THR A 247 9.54 3.21 -6.10
C THR A 247 9.11 2.56 -7.41
N LEU A 248 7.85 2.77 -7.79
CA LEU A 248 7.31 2.26 -9.05
C LEU A 248 8.05 2.86 -10.25
N PRO A 249 8.23 2.10 -11.34
CA PRO A 249 8.93 2.59 -12.52
C PRO A 249 8.15 3.67 -13.26
N ASP A 250 8.87 4.44 -14.09
CA ASP A 250 8.29 5.27 -15.14
C ASP A 250 7.67 4.37 -16.22
N ILE A 251 6.42 4.59 -16.56
CA ILE A 251 5.67 3.79 -17.53
C ILE A 251 4.98 4.70 -18.55
N SER A 252 4.78 4.21 -19.76
CA SER A 252 4.09 4.96 -20.82
C SER A 252 2.57 4.75 -20.84
N THR A 253 2.09 3.62 -20.29
CA THR A 253 0.67 3.25 -20.22
C THR A 253 0.39 2.56 -18.91
N ASP A 254 -0.85 2.63 -18.43
CA ASP A 254 -1.28 1.94 -17.22
C ASP A 254 -0.89 0.46 -17.27
N THR A 255 -0.22 0.00 -16.24
CA THR A 255 0.34 -1.35 -16.19
C THR A 255 -0.04 -2.03 -14.88
N THR A 256 -0.61 -3.23 -15.00
CA THR A 256 -0.86 -4.10 -13.83
C THR A 256 0.21 -5.18 -13.77
N TYR A 257 0.98 -5.17 -12.69
CA TYR A 257 1.99 -6.17 -12.36
C TYR A 257 1.35 -7.24 -11.50
N SER A 258 1.27 -8.46 -12.01
CA SER A 258 0.77 -9.62 -11.27
C SER A 258 1.92 -10.52 -10.88
N PHE A 259 1.98 -10.95 -9.62
CA PHE A 259 3.05 -11.78 -9.08
C PHE A 259 2.53 -12.72 -7.98
N ILE A 260 3.27 -13.79 -7.75
CA ILE A 260 2.96 -14.78 -6.73
C ILE A 260 4.02 -14.70 -5.65
N VAL A 261 3.57 -14.57 -4.40
CA VAL A 261 4.42 -14.67 -3.21
C VAL A 261 4.15 -16.01 -2.55
N ASN A 262 5.20 -16.72 -2.20
CA ASN A 262 5.19 -17.91 -1.38
C ASN A 262 5.42 -17.52 0.08
N ALA A 263 4.55 -17.96 0.98
CA ALA A 263 4.80 -17.99 2.41
C ALA A 263 5.28 -19.39 2.79
N SER A 264 6.43 -19.52 3.45
CA SER A 264 7.02 -20.80 3.84
C SER A 264 7.43 -20.79 5.31
N ASP A 265 7.09 -21.87 6.00
CA ASP A 265 7.54 -22.22 7.35
C ASP A 265 8.82 -23.09 7.35
N GLY A 266 9.38 -23.36 6.16
CA GLY A 266 10.53 -24.26 5.96
C GLY A 266 10.16 -25.65 5.51
N LEU A 267 8.92 -26.12 5.77
CA LEU A 267 8.39 -27.42 5.34
C LEU A 267 7.25 -27.28 4.34
N ASN A 268 6.31 -26.38 4.64
CA ASN A 268 5.15 -26.10 3.81
C ASN A 268 5.38 -24.79 3.04
N VAL A 269 4.85 -24.72 1.82
CA VAL A 269 4.91 -23.50 0.97
C VAL A 269 3.52 -23.22 0.44
N ILE A 270 2.95 -22.08 0.83
CA ILE A 270 1.61 -21.66 0.44
C ILE A 270 1.71 -20.45 -0.48
N PRO A 271 1.46 -20.59 -1.79
CA PRO A 271 1.50 -19.50 -2.75
C PRO A 271 0.24 -18.62 -2.65
N ARG A 272 0.40 -17.32 -2.94
CA ARG A 272 -0.72 -16.39 -3.12
C ARG A 272 -0.41 -15.36 -4.20
N THR A 273 -1.42 -15.09 -5.03
CA THR A 273 -1.31 -14.13 -6.13
C THR A 273 -1.71 -12.74 -5.66
N PHE A 274 -0.88 -11.76 -6.00
CA PHE A 274 -1.09 -10.34 -5.75
C PHE A 274 -0.89 -9.55 -7.03
N SER A 275 -1.40 -8.31 -7.05
CA SER A 275 -1.13 -7.37 -8.12
C SER A 275 -0.96 -5.95 -7.60
N ILE A 276 -0.17 -5.16 -8.33
CA ILE A 276 -0.03 -3.72 -8.16
C ILE A 276 -0.32 -3.09 -9.51
N THR A 277 -1.24 -2.12 -9.55
CA THR A 277 -1.50 -1.34 -10.75
C THR A 277 -0.76 -0.02 -10.66
N SER A 278 0.08 0.28 -11.63
CA SER A 278 0.72 1.59 -11.82
C SER A 278 0.00 2.33 -12.93
N THR A 279 -0.40 3.58 -12.65
CA THR A 279 -1.06 4.44 -13.63
C THR A 279 -0.04 5.42 -14.22
N ALA A 280 -0.07 5.54 -15.52
CA ALA A 280 0.79 6.45 -16.28
C ALA A 280 0.24 7.89 -16.17
N GLN A 281 0.41 8.51 -14.99
CA GLN A 281 -0.12 9.84 -14.69
C GLN A 281 0.96 10.76 -14.15
N ILE A 282 0.97 11.98 -14.68
CA ILE A 282 1.75 13.09 -14.13
C ILE A 282 0.89 13.87 -13.15
N SER A 283 1.26 13.89 -11.88
CA SER A 283 0.70 14.82 -10.90
C SER A 283 1.51 16.11 -10.94
N ALA A 284 0.84 17.22 -11.25
CA ALA A 284 1.46 18.53 -11.42
C ALA A 284 0.84 19.57 -10.49
N GLU A 285 1.66 20.48 -10.01
CA GLU A 285 1.21 21.74 -9.44
C GLU A 285 0.80 22.68 -10.58
N TYR A 286 -0.23 23.48 -10.35
CA TYR A 286 -0.62 24.51 -11.32
C TYR A 286 -0.82 25.88 -10.68
N LEU A 287 -0.59 26.92 -11.49
CA LEU A 287 -1.03 28.29 -11.25
C LEU A 287 -1.70 28.78 -12.52
N ILE A 288 -2.94 29.30 -12.41
CA ILE A 288 -3.69 29.91 -13.51
C ILE A 288 -4.10 31.28 -13.05
N VAL A 289 -3.71 32.30 -13.81
CA VAL A 289 -4.09 33.71 -13.54
C VAL A 289 -4.73 34.27 -14.80
N GLY A 290 -5.96 34.77 -14.69
CA GLY A 290 -6.64 35.49 -15.76
C GLY A 290 -5.95 36.79 -16.11
N ALA A 291 -6.23 37.38 -17.27
CA ALA A 291 -5.72 38.74 -17.59
C ALA A 291 -6.36 39.80 -16.67
N GLY A 292 -5.62 40.82 -16.30
CA GLY A 292 -6.16 41.96 -15.56
C GLY A 292 -7.08 42.83 -16.42
N GLY A 293 -7.98 43.56 -15.76
CA GLY A 293 -8.82 44.59 -16.39
C GLY A 293 -8.06 45.92 -16.57
N ASN A 294 -8.44 46.72 -17.58
CA ASN A 294 -7.92 48.06 -17.73
C ASN A 294 -8.42 48.99 -16.62
N GLY A 295 -7.60 49.92 -16.21
CA GLY A 295 -8.07 51.08 -15.47
C GLY A 295 -9.08 51.87 -16.28
N GLY A 296 -10.06 52.45 -15.61
CA GLY A 296 -11.01 53.36 -16.23
C GLY A 296 -10.34 54.62 -16.71
N PHE A 297 -11.05 55.40 -17.53
CA PHE A 297 -10.63 56.71 -17.90
C PHE A 297 -11.83 57.68 -17.93
N ASP A 298 -11.55 58.95 -17.76
CA ASP A 298 -12.49 60.04 -17.98
C ASP A 298 -11.86 61.09 -18.90
N ASN A 299 -12.58 61.55 -19.92
CA ASN A 299 -12.13 62.54 -20.91
C ASN A 299 -12.26 63.99 -20.45
N GLY A 300 -12.33 64.23 -19.15
CA GLY A 300 -12.27 65.56 -18.61
C GLY A 300 -13.64 66.23 -18.32
N VAL A 301 -14.74 65.46 -18.27
CA VAL A 301 -16.08 65.95 -17.93
C VAL A 301 -16.36 66.04 -16.44
N GLY A 302 -15.33 65.92 -15.59
CA GLY A 302 -15.46 66.18 -14.15
C GLY A 302 -15.68 64.91 -13.27
N ALA A 303 -15.31 63.76 -13.73
CA ALA A 303 -15.36 62.55 -12.93
C ALA A 303 -14.04 61.79 -12.94
N THR A 304 -13.78 61.03 -11.90
CA THR A 304 -12.58 60.20 -11.81
C THR A 304 -12.86 58.73 -12.10
N ALA A 305 -11.85 58.08 -12.64
CA ALA A 305 -11.91 56.70 -13.03
C ALA A 305 -11.35 55.78 -11.94
N GLY A 306 -11.92 54.59 -11.83
CA GLY A 306 -11.44 53.52 -10.95
C GLY A 306 -10.27 52.75 -11.53
N GLY A 307 -9.49 52.10 -10.70
CA GLY A 307 -8.47 51.15 -11.09
C GLY A 307 -9.07 49.85 -11.64
N GLY A 308 -8.37 49.16 -12.55
CA GLY A 308 -8.75 47.84 -13.06
C GLY A 308 -8.58 46.75 -11.99
N GLY A 309 -9.50 45.81 -11.97
CA GLY A 309 -9.39 44.59 -11.14
C GLY A 309 -8.35 43.61 -11.70
N ALA A 310 -7.76 42.85 -10.86
CA ALA A 310 -6.89 41.75 -11.26
C ALA A 310 -7.66 40.56 -11.88
N GLY A 311 -7.01 39.79 -12.70
CA GLY A 311 -7.50 38.50 -13.11
C GLY A 311 -7.67 37.56 -11.92
N GLY A 312 -8.56 36.60 -12.08
CA GLY A 312 -8.76 35.54 -11.09
C GLY A 312 -7.48 34.72 -10.90
N TYR A 313 -7.26 34.27 -9.70
CA TYR A 313 -6.11 33.48 -9.30
C TYR A 313 -6.56 32.09 -8.86
N LEU A 314 -6.04 31.00 -9.47
CA LEU A 314 -6.25 29.61 -9.10
C LEU A 314 -4.90 28.93 -8.96
N SER A 315 -4.71 28.17 -7.88
CA SER A 315 -3.54 27.32 -7.69
C SER A 315 -3.93 26.01 -6.99
N GLY A 316 -3.20 24.95 -7.27
CA GLY A 316 -3.48 23.63 -6.71
C GLY A 316 -2.70 22.55 -7.42
N SER A 317 -3.21 21.34 -7.37
CA SER A 317 -2.66 20.18 -8.07
C SER A 317 -3.65 19.64 -9.11
N ILE A 318 -3.11 19.11 -10.20
CA ILE A 318 -3.85 18.49 -11.29
C ILE A 318 -3.11 17.24 -11.76
N SER A 319 -3.85 16.19 -12.15
CA SER A 319 -3.25 14.99 -12.74
C SER A 319 -3.58 14.91 -14.23
N PHE A 320 -2.57 14.56 -15.02
CA PHE A 320 -2.70 14.30 -16.45
C PHE A 320 -2.34 12.84 -16.74
N ASN A 321 -3.16 12.16 -17.54
CA ASN A 321 -2.76 10.87 -18.08
C ASN A 321 -1.65 11.08 -19.12
N LYS A 322 -0.61 10.27 -19.10
CA LYS A 322 0.41 10.27 -20.14
C LYS A 322 -0.20 10.01 -21.50
N LEU A 323 0.39 10.56 -22.54
CA LEU A 323 -0.09 10.48 -23.92
C LEU A 323 -1.48 11.10 -24.15
N SER A 324 -2.10 11.71 -23.11
CA SER A 324 -3.32 12.47 -23.28
C SER A 324 -3.04 13.93 -23.63
N THR A 325 -4.09 14.61 -24.05
CA THR A 325 -4.02 16.04 -24.37
C THR A 325 -4.86 16.85 -23.38
N PHE A 326 -4.45 18.08 -23.14
CA PHE A 326 -5.23 19.06 -22.42
C PHE A 326 -5.24 20.41 -23.14
N SER A 327 -6.36 21.12 -23.06
CA SER A 327 -6.49 22.45 -23.62
C SER A 327 -5.94 23.50 -22.63
N LEU A 328 -5.21 24.47 -23.17
CA LEU A 328 -4.63 25.56 -22.40
C LEU A 328 -4.81 26.88 -23.12
N SER A 329 -5.17 27.93 -22.38
CA SER A 329 -5.20 29.29 -22.87
C SER A 329 -4.65 30.26 -21.84
N VAL A 330 -3.84 31.21 -22.28
CA VAL A 330 -3.39 32.33 -21.49
C VAL A 330 -4.20 33.55 -21.89
N GLY A 331 -4.90 34.14 -20.94
CA GLY A 331 -5.71 35.35 -21.17
C GLY A 331 -4.88 36.50 -21.70
N ALA A 332 -5.23 36.95 -22.89
CA ALA A 332 -4.59 38.15 -23.47
C ALA A 332 -4.96 39.40 -22.67
N ALA A 333 -4.00 40.30 -22.52
CA ALA A 333 -4.25 41.65 -21.98
C ALA A 333 -5.32 42.34 -22.79
N PRO A 334 -6.20 43.16 -22.15
CA PRO A 334 -7.19 43.93 -22.86
C PRO A 334 -6.53 44.91 -23.82
N ALA A 335 -7.12 45.13 -24.98
CA ALA A 335 -6.62 46.15 -25.89
C ALA A 335 -6.77 47.54 -25.23
N LEU A 336 -5.85 48.43 -25.55
CA LEU A 336 -6.08 49.86 -25.34
C LEU A 336 -7.09 50.31 -26.38
N SER A 337 -8.35 50.47 -26.02
CA SER A 337 -9.40 50.77 -26.98
C SER A 337 -10.03 52.13 -26.70
N THR A 338 -10.57 52.70 -27.77
CA THR A 338 -11.46 53.88 -27.75
C THR A 338 -12.68 53.64 -26.86
N PRO A 339 -13.34 54.69 -26.34
CA PRO A 339 -14.50 54.58 -25.46
C PRO A 339 -15.55 53.55 -25.95
N GLY A 340 -15.89 52.61 -25.10
CA GLY A 340 -17.05 51.72 -25.31
C GLY A 340 -16.78 50.27 -25.68
N THR A 341 -15.54 49.83 -25.93
CA THR A 341 -15.24 48.42 -26.24
C THR A 341 -13.88 47.99 -25.67
N GLY A 342 -13.81 46.80 -25.11
CA GLY A 342 -12.53 46.11 -24.89
C GLY A 342 -11.79 46.38 -23.60
N PHE A 343 -12.47 46.65 -22.49
CA PHE A 343 -11.83 46.95 -21.19
C PHE A 343 -11.52 45.73 -20.35
N VAL A 344 -12.08 44.57 -20.70
CA VAL A 344 -11.91 43.33 -19.96
C VAL A 344 -10.91 42.46 -20.71
N GLY A 345 -9.96 41.89 -19.99
CA GLY A 345 -9.03 40.89 -20.53
C GLY A 345 -9.70 39.58 -20.88
N GLN A 346 -8.92 38.58 -21.20
CA GLN A 346 -9.42 37.24 -21.47
C GLN A 346 -9.14 36.32 -20.28
N ASN A 347 -9.95 35.27 -20.19
CA ASN A 347 -9.76 34.22 -19.20
C ASN A 347 -8.51 33.36 -19.52
N SER A 348 -7.82 32.90 -18.49
CA SER A 348 -6.84 31.83 -18.62
C SER A 348 -7.45 30.50 -18.16
N TYR A 349 -7.05 29.36 -18.77
CA TYR A 349 -7.58 28.07 -18.37
C TYR A 349 -6.63 26.89 -18.65
N ILE A 350 -6.82 25.84 -17.90
CA ILE A 350 -6.41 24.47 -18.20
C ILE A 350 -7.67 23.61 -18.17
N ASN A 351 -8.09 23.05 -19.29
CA ASN A 351 -9.36 22.31 -19.42
C ASN A 351 -10.54 23.11 -18.83
N ASN A 352 -11.16 22.59 -17.77
CA ASN A 352 -12.32 23.20 -17.10
C ASN A 352 -11.92 24.12 -15.91
N LEU A 353 -10.63 24.25 -15.60
CA LEU A 353 -10.13 25.15 -14.56
C LEU A 353 -9.95 26.54 -15.19
N ILE A 354 -10.90 27.44 -14.96
CA ILE A 354 -10.95 28.76 -15.59
C ILE A 354 -10.68 29.84 -14.54
N ALA A 355 -9.60 30.61 -14.73
CA ALA A 355 -9.35 31.86 -14.04
C ALA A 355 -9.93 33.01 -14.87
N TYR A 356 -10.94 33.66 -14.32
CA TYR A 356 -11.67 34.73 -15.04
C TYR A 356 -10.82 35.98 -15.20
N ALA A 357 -11.07 36.75 -16.27
CA ALA A 357 -10.45 38.05 -16.47
C ALA A 357 -10.86 39.04 -15.38
N GLY A 358 -10.03 40.02 -15.10
CA GLY A 358 -10.30 41.10 -14.17
C GLY A 358 -11.29 42.12 -14.74
N GLY A 359 -12.13 42.68 -13.86
CA GLY A 359 -13.09 43.71 -14.22
C GLY A 359 -12.42 45.06 -14.54
N ALA A 360 -12.94 45.80 -15.52
CA ALA A 360 -12.48 47.17 -15.81
C ALA A 360 -12.92 48.13 -14.69
N GLY A 361 -12.08 49.11 -14.40
CA GLY A 361 -12.46 50.25 -13.53
C GLY A 361 -13.57 51.06 -14.16
N GLN A 362 -14.31 51.84 -13.35
CA GLN A 362 -15.32 52.76 -13.84
C GLN A 362 -14.73 53.70 -14.90
N TYR A 363 -15.46 53.97 -15.97
CA TYR A 363 -15.05 54.84 -17.06
C TYR A 363 -16.21 55.65 -17.64
N TYR A 364 -15.88 56.69 -18.44
CA TYR A 364 -16.84 57.46 -19.20
C TYR A 364 -16.83 57.07 -20.67
N SER A 365 -17.99 56.70 -21.23
CA SER A 365 -18.13 56.20 -22.60
C SER A 365 -18.24 57.30 -23.65
N GLY A 366 -18.13 58.57 -23.27
CA GLY A 366 -18.40 59.73 -24.14
C GLY A 366 -19.85 60.25 -24.08
N SER A 367 -20.76 59.41 -23.57
CA SER A 367 -22.19 59.75 -23.40
C SER A 367 -22.73 59.40 -22.01
N ALA A 368 -22.11 58.42 -21.32
CA ALA A 368 -22.54 57.92 -20.01
C ALA A 368 -21.36 57.41 -19.18
N TYR A 369 -21.50 57.43 -17.88
CA TYR A 369 -20.62 56.73 -16.95
C TYR A 369 -20.99 55.26 -16.92
N ILE A 370 -20.01 54.43 -17.18
CA ILE A 370 -20.14 52.96 -17.09
C ILE A 370 -19.58 52.52 -15.75
N ALA A 371 -20.37 51.83 -14.98
CA ALA A 371 -19.99 51.27 -13.68
C ALA A 371 -18.76 50.34 -13.79
N ALA A 372 -18.02 50.23 -12.69
CA ALA A 372 -16.96 49.26 -12.60
C ALA A 372 -17.47 47.82 -12.86
N LEU A 373 -16.73 47.06 -13.65
CA LEU A 373 -17.16 45.71 -14.08
C LEU A 373 -16.72 44.67 -13.09
N PRO A 374 -17.55 43.58 -12.92
CA PRO A 374 -17.13 42.40 -12.20
C PRO A 374 -16.09 41.62 -12.99
N GLY A 375 -15.34 40.73 -12.30
CA GLY A 375 -14.34 39.87 -12.93
C GLY A 375 -13.79 38.84 -11.98
N GLY A 376 -12.64 38.27 -12.30
CA GLY A 376 -11.85 37.48 -11.34
C GLY A 376 -11.67 38.28 -10.05
N SER A 377 -11.13 39.50 -10.16
CA SER A 377 -11.33 40.58 -9.19
C SER A 377 -12.04 41.76 -9.86
N GLY A 378 -12.85 42.47 -9.11
CA GLY A 378 -13.66 43.57 -9.63
C GLY A 378 -12.89 44.87 -9.85
N GLY A 379 -13.30 45.69 -10.83
CA GLY A 379 -12.78 47.03 -11.04
C GLY A 379 -13.18 47.99 -9.92
N GLY A 380 -12.41 49.05 -9.70
CA GLY A 380 -12.69 50.12 -8.74
C GLY A 380 -13.79 51.08 -9.23
N GLY A 381 -14.64 51.55 -8.32
CA GLY A 381 -15.62 52.58 -8.55
C GLY A 381 -14.97 53.94 -8.74
N GLY A 382 -15.68 54.86 -9.38
CA GLY A 382 -15.27 56.24 -9.56
C GLY A 382 -16.27 57.19 -8.92
N TYR A 383 -16.13 58.46 -9.26
CA TYR A 383 -16.93 59.53 -8.68
C TYR A 383 -18.44 59.41 -8.94
N ALA A 384 -18.84 59.10 -10.18
CA ALA A 384 -20.25 59.11 -10.57
C ALA A 384 -20.99 57.82 -10.32
N GLN A 385 -20.34 56.68 -10.56
CA GLN A 385 -20.86 55.32 -10.32
C GLN A 385 -20.07 54.68 -9.20
N ARG A 386 -20.56 54.79 -8.00
CA ARG A 386 -19.82 54.58 -6.74
C ARG A 386 -19.40 53.19 -6.44
N SER A 387 -20.18 52.22 -6.87
CA SER A 387 -19.90 50.80 -6.51
C SER A 387 -18.73 50.23 -7.27
N GLY A 388 -17.82 49.60 -6.57
CA GLY A 388 -16.81 48.75 -7.15
C GLY A 388 -17.44 47.49 -7.79
N GLY A 389 -16.78 46.91 -8.78
CA GLY A 389 -17.16 45.68 -9.40
C GLY A 389 -17.00 44.52 -8.42
N ALA A 390 -17.86 43.49 -8.54
CA ALA A 390 -17.74 42.27 -7.73
C ALA A 390 -16.54 41.40 -8.17
N GLY A 391 -15.87 40.74 -7.23
CA GLY A 391 -14.92 39.68 -7.49
C GLY A 391 -15.60 38.31 -7.57
N THR A 392 -15.00 37.38 -8.27
CA THR A 392 -15.42 35.97 -8.31
C THR A 392 -14.95 35.27 -7.03
N ALA A 393 -15.89 34.68 -6.29
CA ALA A 393 -15.57 33.94 -5.08
C ALA A 393 -14.52 32.82 -5.33
N GLY A 394 -13.50 32.77 -4.48
CA GLY A 394 -12.39 31.81 -4.61
C GLY A 394 -11.34 32.16 -5.66
N GLN A 395 -11.51 33.30 -6.39
CA GLN A 395 -10.55 33.71 -7.41
C GLN A 395 -10.01 35.15 -7.18
N GLY A 396 -10.82 36.02 -6.55
CA GLY A 396 -10.41 37.40 -6.27
C GLY A 396 -11.46 38.15 -5.48
N ASN A 397 -11.21 39.43 -5.27
CA ASN A 397 -11.98 40.28 -4.39
C ASN A 397 -12.62 41.47 -5.14
N PRO A 398 -13.66 42.10 -4.59
CA PRO A 398 -14.27 43.27 -5.19
C PRO A 398 -13.32 44.49 -5.26
N GLY A 399 -13.56 45.35 -6.18
CA GLY A 399 -12.98 46.68 -6.19
C GLY A 399 -13.52 47.56 -5.07
N GLY A 400 -12.80 48.61 -4.73
CA GLY A 400 -13.25 49.63 -3.78
C GLY A 400 -14.39 50.46 -4.33
N ASP A 401 -15.25 50.97 -3.46
CA ASP A 401 -16.30 51.92 -3.81
C ASP A 401 -15.75 53.36 -3.94
N GLY A 402 -16.20 54.07 -4.95
CA GLY A 402 -15.95 55.48 -5.06
C GLY A 402 -16.71 56.30 -4.00
N VAL A 403 -16.21 57.46 -3.65
CA VAL A 403 -16.88 58.34 -2.67
C VAL A 403 -17.72 59.39 -3.37
N PRO A 404 -18.89 59.74 -2.84
CA PRO A 404 -19.70 60.85 -3.32
C PRO A 404 -19.02 62.16 -2.91
N ASN A 405 -18.42 62.83 -3.85
CA ASN A 405 -17.79 64.11 -3.55
C ASN A 405 -18.08 65.11 -4.66
N ASN A 406 -18.74 66.19 -4.30
CA ASN A 406 -19.02 67.29 -5.21
C ASN A 406 -17.92 68.31 -5.22
N ASN A 407 -16.82 68.10 -4.48
CA ASN A 407 -15.71 69.08 -4.36
C ASN A 407 -14.42 68.44 -4.94
N SER A 408 -13.68 69.32 -5.65
CA SER A 408 -12.31 69.01 -6.10
C SER A 408 -11.35 68.87 -4.90
N PRO A 409 -10.38 67.94 -4.95
CA PRO A 409 -10.06 67.02 -6.04
C PRO A 409 -10.91 65.73 -6.02
N TYR A 410 -11.32 65.28 -7.19
CA TYR A 410 -12.07 64.03 -7.37
C TYR A 410 -11.18 62.82 -7.21
N THR A 411 -11.69 61.72 -6.59
CA THR A 411 -10.92 60.52 -6.32
C THR A 411 -11.62 59.26 -6.80
N GLY A 412 -10.92 58.40 -7.49
CA GLY A 412 -11.32 57.05 -7.88
C GLY A 412 -10.84 55.99 -6.88
N ALA A 413 -11.53 54.90 -6.78
CA ALA A 413 -11.20 53.73 -5.96
C ALA A 413 -10.26 52.78 -6.68
N GLY A 414 -9.50 51.99 -5.92
CA GLY A 414 -8.66 50.90 -6.46
C GLY A 414 -9.46 49.68 -6.90
N GLY A 415 -8.98 48.99 -7.92
CA GLY A 415 -9.49 47.66 -8.31
C GLY A 415 -9.12 46.58 -7.30
N GLY A 416 -9.93 45.52 -7.22
CA GLY A 416 -9.66 44.36 -6.37
C GLY A 416 -8.42 43.58 -6.82
N GLY A 417 -7.75 42.92 -5.90
CA GLY A 417 -6.69 41.95 -6.14
C GLY A 417 -7.07 40.55 -5.65
N ALA A 418 -6.29 39.56 -6.01
CA ALA A 418 -6.55 38.18 -5.52
C ALA A 418 -6.38 38.06 -4.00
N GLY A 419 -5.47 38.86 -3.41
CA GLY A 419 -5.18 38.81 -1.98
C GLY A 419 -6.04 39.76 -1.13
N GLY A 420 -6.84 40.63 -1.73
CA GLY A 420 -7.70 41.56 -0.98
C GLY A 420 -8.48 42.52 -1.83
N VAL A 421 -9.40 43.21 -1.18
CA VAL A 421 -10.28 44.21 -1.81
C VAL A 421 -9.50 45.44 -2.26
N GLY A 422 -10.02 46.12 -3.29
CA GLY A 422 -9.55 47.43 -3.65
C GLY A 422 -9.90 48.47 -2.58
N VAL A 423 -9.04 49.47 -2.38
CA VAL A 423 -9.24 50.50 -1.37
C VAL A 423 -10.19 51.58 -1.88
N SER A 424 -11.22 51.89 -1.07
CA SER A 424 -12.08 53.05 -1.29
C SER A 424 -11.36 54.33 -0.82
N PRO A 425 -11.43 55.44 -1.55
CA PRO A 425 -10.91 56.71 -1.06
C PRO A 425 -11.62 57.14 0.23
N THR A 426 -10.88 57.61 1.23
CA THR A 426 -11.46 58.03 2.51
C THR A 426 -11.53 59.57 2.65
N THR A 427 -10.76 60.29 1.88
CA THR A 427 -10.66 61.77 1.91
C THR A 427 -10.45 62.31 0.53
N ASN A 428 -10.81 63.62 0.36
CA ASN A 428 -10.47 64.39 -0.83
C ASN A 428 -8.94 64.49 -0.98
N GLY A 429 -8.42 64.12 -2.13
CA GLY A 429 -7.00 64.28 -2.44
C GLY A 429 -6.17 62.97 -2.38
N GLN A 430 -6.73 61.86 -1.99
CA GLN A 430 -6.07 60.55 -2.10
C GLN A 430 -6.97 59.55 -2.80
N ALA A 431 -6.56 59.07 -3.94
CA ALA A 431 -7.26 58.02 -4.64
C ALA A 431 -6.98 56.64 -3.99
N GLY A 432 -7.91 55.72 -4.14
CA GLY A 432 -7.83 54.38 -3.55
C GLY A 432 -6.70 53.52 -4.15
N ALA A 433 -5.94 52.87 -3.32
CA ALA A 433 -4.94 51.92 -3.77
C ALA A 433 -5.58 50.61 -4.31
N GLY A 434 -4.91 49.95 -5.22
CA GLY A 434 -5.29 48.64 -5.70
C GLY A 434 -5.18 47.55 -4.61
N GLY A 435 -6.05 46.58 -4.65
CA GLY A 435 -6.01 45.40 -3.77
C GLY A 435 -4.73 44.59 -3.95
N PRO A 436 -4.20 43.98 -2.87
CA PRO A 436 -2.97 43.19 -2.96
C PRO A 436 -3.17 41.94 -3.83
N GLY A 437 -2.10 41.49 -4.49
CA GLY A 437 -2.01 40.20 -5.14
C GLY A 437 -1.60 39.09 -4.17
N LEU A 438 -1.44 37.90 -4.70
CA LEU A 438 -0.93 36.74 -3.99
C LEU A 438 0.45 36.33 -4.49
N SER A 439 1.34 36.00 -3.57
CA SER A 439 2.66 35.45 -3.91
C SER A 439 2.60 33.97 -4.19
N ASN A 440 3.38 33.49 -5.16
CA ASN A 440 3.52 32.08 -5.49
C ASN A 440 4.95 31.77 -5.92
N SER A 441 5.49 30.63 -5.47
CA SER A 441 6.86 30.19 -5.76
C SER A 441 6.94 29.04 -6.76
N ILE A 442 5.88 28.74 -7.48
CA ILE A 442 5.81 27.61 -8.44
C ILE A 442 6.92 27.69 -9.51
N THR A 443 7.40 28.89 -9.84
CA THR A 443 8.49 29.13 -10.79
C THR A 443 9.89 29.04 -10.18
N GLY A 444 10.03 28.61 -8.91
CA GLY A 444 11.30 28.55 -8.20
C GLY A 444 11.66 29.81 -7.42
N THR A 445 11.07 30.96 -7.75
CA THR A 445 11.20 32.22 -7.02
C THR A 445 9.82 32.77 -6.68
N SER A 446 9.71 33.52 -5.56
CA SER A 446 8.45 34.13 -5.16
C SER A 446 8.10 35.29 -6.10
N VAL A 447 6.98 35.19 -6.79
CA VAL A 447 6.42 36.23 -7.68
C VAL A 447 5.02 36.57 -7.20
N ILE A 448 4.69 37.86 -7.20
CA ILE A 448 3.34 38.34 -6.88
C ILE A 448 2.51 38.40 -8.16
N TYR A 449 1.30 37.82 -8.10
CA TYR A 449 0.34 37.75 -9.19
C TYR A 449 -0.99 38.41 -8.79
N ALA A 450 -1.75 38.85 -9.77
CA ALA A 450 -3.14 39.27 -9.62
C ALA A 450 -3.32 40.43 -8.60
N ALA A 451 -2.54 41.48 -8.72
CA ALA A 451 -2.71 42.73 -7.94
C ALA A 451 -3.64 43.72 -8.65
N GLY A 452 -4.49 44.42 -7.92
CA GLY A 452 -5.40 45.43 -8.47
C GLY A 452 -4.70 46.74 -8.87
N GLY A 453 -5.28 47.49 -9.79
CA GLY A 453 -4.81 48.81 -10.17
C GLY A 453 -5.29 49.94 -9.23
N GLY A 454 -4.52 50.99 -9.07
CA GLY A 454 -4.89 52.19 -8.28
C GLY A 454 -5.92 53.06 -8.98
N GLY A 455 -6.77 53.76 -8.23
CA GLY A 455 -7.74 54.72 -8.74
C GLY A 455 -7.11 56.05 -9.17
N ALA A 456 -7.77 56.78 -10.06
CA ALA A 456 -7.33 58.09 -10.53
C ALA A 456 -7.56 59.21 -9.50
N LEU A 457 -6.72 60.21 -9.55
CA LEU A 457 -6.94 61.51 -8.90
C LEU A 457 -7.15 62.58 -9.98
N GLY A 458 -8.24 63.34 -9.86
CA GLY A 458 -8.59 64.35 -10.85
C GLY A 458 -8.73 65.76 -10.28
N ASN A 459 -8.74 66.77 -11.21
CA ASN A 459 -8.98 68.20 -10.95
C ASN A 459 -8.08 68.76 -9.85
N VAL A 460 -6.78 68.50 -9.92
CA VAL A 460 -5.76 69.13 -9.06
C VAL A 460 -4.94 70.12 -9.87
N SER A 461 -4.66 71.26 -9.29
CA SER A 461 -3.71 72.15 -9.87
C SER A 461 -2.30 71.58 -9.88
N PRO A 462 -1.51 71.72 -10.94
CA PRO A 462 -0.12 71.34 -10.97
C PRO A 462 0.63 71.91 -9.76
N GLY A 463 1.26 71.04 -8.95
CA GLY A 463 2.02 71.48 -7.77
C GLY A 463 1.27 71.44 -6.44
N SER A 464 0.02 70.93 -6.38
CA SER A 464 -0.68 70.70 -5.12
C SER A 464 0.03 69.57 -4.34
N GLY A 465 0.84 69.92 -3.38
CA GLY A 465 1.58 68.98 -2.54
C GLY A 465 0.65 68.07 -1.72
N GLY A 466 0.92 66.79 -1.64
CA GLY A 466 0.23 65.81 -0.79
C GLY A 466 -0.96 65.08 -1.40
N VAL A 467 -1.29 65.31 -2.68
CA VAL A 467 -2.37 64.62 -3.41
C VAL A 467 -1.79 63.64 -4.43
N THR A 468 -2.18 62.41 -4.37
CA THR A 468 -1.59 61.32 -5.22
C THR A 468 -2.67 60.44 -5.81
N GLY A 469 -2.44 59.98 -7.04
CA GLY A 469 -3.15 58.83 -7.59
C GLY A 469 -2.95 57.61 -6.71
N GLY A 470 -3.88 56.67 -6.75
CA GLY A 470 -3.82 55.45 -5.96
C GLY A 470 -2.59 54.62 -6.32
N ALA A 471 -1.89 54.12 -5.32
CA ALA A 471 -0.82 53.16 -5.55
C ALA A 471 -1.38 51.90 -6.22
N GLY A 472 -0.62 51.30 -7.11
CA GLY A 472 -0.92 49.92 -7.57
C GLY A 472 -0.80 48.94 -6.41
N GLY A 473 -1.65 47.91 -6.40
CA GLY A 473 -1.61 46.87 -5.40
C GLY A 473 -0.25 46.19 -5.35
N SER A 474 0.13 45.69 -4.16
CA SER A 474 1.40 44.97 -3.92
C SER A 474 2.64 45.73 -4.45
N ASN A 475 2.80 46.99 -3.98
CA ASN A 475 3.97 47.81 -4.26
C ASN A 475 4.25 48.04 -5.76
N GLY A 476 3.17 48.21 -6.55
CA GLY A 476 3.29 48.55 -7.97
C GLY A 476 3.24 47.38 -8.94
N VAL A 477 2.95 46.16 -8.47
CA VAL A 477 2.61 45.02 -9.35
C VAL A 477 1.31 45.32 -10.09
N GLY A 478 0.29 45.90 -9.42
CA GLY A 478 -0.81 46.59 -10.08
C GLY A 478 -0.39 47.94 -10.61
N GLY A 479 -1.02 48.43 -11.69
CA GLY A 479 -0.75 49.76 -12.25
C GLY A 479 -1.13 50.89 -11.28
N PHE A 480 -0.33 51.91 -11.14
CA PHE A 480 -0.64 53.11 -10.33
C PHE A 480 -1.66 54.00 -11.04
N GLY A 481 -2.53 54.65 -10.28
CA GLY A 481 -3.49 55.63 -10.80
C GLY A 481 -2.82 56.94 -11.23
N GLY A 482 -3.35 57.55 -12.30
CA GLY A 482 -2.88 58.85 -12.77
C GLY A 482 -3.17 59.95 -11.75
N ASN A 483 -2.27 60.93 -11.66
CA ASN A 483 -2.34 62.06 -10.77
C ASN A 483 -2.52 63.35 -11.57
N GLY A 484 -3.70 64.05 -11.43
CA GLY A 484 -4.00 65.30 -12.12
C GLY A 484 -4.35 65.11 -13.60
N ASN A 485 -4.53 66.29 -14.29
CA ASN A 485 -5.18 66.34 -15.60
C ASN A 485 -4.43 65.70 -16.77
N ASN A 486 -3.15 65.35 -16.64
CA ASN A 486 -2.36 64.85 -17.75
C ASN A 486 -1.35 63.72 -17.34
N ALA A 487 -1.38 63.26 -16.10
CA ALA A 487 -0.48 62.20 -15.70
C ALA A 487 -0.93 60.82 -16.25
N ASN A 488 0.00 60.07 -16.81
CA ASN A 488 -0.28 58.69 -17.25
C ASN A 488 -0.57 57.80 -16.07
N ALA A 489 -1.53 56.91 -16.25
CA ALA A 489 -1.74 55.80 -15.37
C ALA A 489 -0.75 54.67 -15.71
N GLY A 490 -0.38 53.87 -14.70
CA GLY A 490 0.52 52.73 -14.88
C GLY A 490 -0.20 51.50 -15.38
N ASP A 491 0.50 50.70 -16.16
CA ASP A 491 0.07 49.37 -16.56
C ASP A 491 0.31 48.35 -15.42
N GLY A 492 -0.45 47.28 -15.39
CA GLY A 492 -0.16 46.11 -14.55
C GLY A 492 1.13 45.43 -14.98
N ALA A 493 1.89 44.89 -14.03
CA ALA A 493 3.14 44.20 -14.31
C ALA A 493 2.92 43.04 -15.30
N ALA A 494 3.79 42.93 -16.27
CA ALA A 494 3.63 41.97 -17.39
C ALA A 494 3.49 40.52 -16.91
N ASN A 495 2.55 39.79 -17.51
CA ASN A 495 2.30 38.35 -17.25
C ASN A 495 1.99 38.02 -15.79
N THR A 496 1.39 38.94 -15.06
CA THR A 496 0.96 38.74 -13.67
C THR A 496 -0.55 38.73 -13.51
N GLY A 497 -1.32 39.01 -14.55
CA GLY A 497 -2.76 39.17 -14.46
C GLY A 497 -3.21 40.41 -13.65
N SER A 498 -2.33 41.38 -13.46
CA SER A 498 -2.62 42.54 -12.62
C SER A 498 -3.41 43.61 -13.35
N GLY A 499 -4.25 44.35 -12.61
CA GLY A 499 -5.08 45.42 -13.14
C GLY A 499 -4.28 46.70 -13.47
N GLY A 500 -4.76 47.48 -14.44
CA GLY A 500 -4.20 48.79 -14.81
C GLY A 500 -4.73 49.94 -13.94
N GLY A 501 -3.99 51.03 -13.82
CA GLY A 501 -4.37 52.22 -13.07
C GLY A 501 -5.45 53.05 -13.76
N GLY A 502 -6.33 53.67 -13.00
CA GLY A 502 -7.32 54.63 -13.48
C GLY A 502 -6.69 55.93 -13.94
N LYS A 503 -7.29 56.62 -14.90
CA LYS A 503 -6.81 57.91 -15.43
C LYS A 503 -7.90 58.97 -15.45
N TYR A 504 -7.50 60.25 -15.15
CA TYR A 504 -8.31 61.41 -15.30
C TYR A 504 -7.64 62.38 -16.29
N GLY A 505 -8.42 63.05 -17.16
CA GLY A 505 -7.96 64.19 -17.95
C GLY A 505 -8.03 64.06 -19.46
N LEU A 506 -7.92 65.29 -20.11
CA LEU A 506 -8.00 65.41 -21.56
C LEU A 506 -6.71 64.95 -22.25
N GLY A 507 -6.79 64.41 -23.41
CA GLY A 507 -5.66 64.24 -24.33
C GLY A 507 -5.17 62.85 -24.70
N ASN A 508 -5.27 61.83 -23.88
CA ASN A 508 -5.09 60.44 -24.26
C ASN A 508 -6.10 59.57 -23.50
N PRO A 509 -7.10 59.08 -24.18
CA PRO A 509 -8.31 58.57 -23.53
C PRO A 509 -8.19 57.19 -22.94
N THR A 510 -7.02 56.75 -22.49
CA THR A 510 -6.85 55.40 -21.96
C THR A 510 -6.31 55.40 -20.55
N GLY A 511 -6.95 54.63 -19.66
CA GLY A 511 -6.36 54.24 -18.39
C GLY A 511 -5.15 53.31 -18.59
N GLY A 512 -4.49 52.95 -17.51
CA GLY A 512 -3.45 51.92 -17.54
C GLY A 512 -4.00 50.59 -18.04
N ARG A 513 -3.19 49.89 -18.76
CA ARG A 513 -3.55 48.57 -19.30
C ARG A 513 -3.45 47.51 -18.23
N GLY A 514 -4.44 46.61 -18.16
CA GLY A 514 -4.32 45.35 -17.44
C GLY A 514 -3.29 44.42 -18.11
N SER A 515 -2.58 43.68 -17.35
CA SER A 515 -1.58 42.73 -17.89
C SER A 515 -2.19 41.43 -18.38
N ALA A 516 -1.47 40.74 -19.27
CA ALA A 516 -1.82 39.38 -19.66
C ALA A 516 -1.81 38.45 -18.43
N GLY A 517 -2.60 37.39 -18.50
CA GLY A 517 -2.58 36.33 -17.55
C GLY A 517 -1.31 35.46 -17.67
N VAL A 518 -1.27 34.39 -16.91
CA VAL A 518 -0.22 33.39 -16.98
C VAL A 518 -0.79 32.01 -16.59
N VAL A 519 -0.25 30.97 -17.19
CA VAL A 519 -0.50 29.58 -16.78
C VAL A 519 0.85 28.95 -16.48
N VAL A 520 0.99 28.32 -15.31
CA VAL A 520 2.21 27.62 -14.93
C VAL A 520 1.84 26.19 -14.54
N ILE A 521 2.62 25.24 -15.04
CA ILE A 521 2.54 23.83 -14.68
C ILE A 521 3.93 23.41 -14.19
N ALA A 522 4.02 22.76 -13.02
CA ALA A 522 5.26 22.26 -12.46
C ALA A 522 5.07 20.84 -11.94
N TYR A 523 5.97 19.93 -12.31
CA TYR A 523 5.98 18.55 -11.86
C TYR A 523 7.43 18.05 -11.69
N PRO A 524 7.68 16.92 -10.95
CA PRO A 524 9.03 16.40 -10.74
C PRO A 524 9.79 16.20 -12.06
N ASP A 525 11.05 16.64 -12.11
CA ASP A 525 11.89 16.56 -13.32
C ASP A 525 12.35 15.14 -13.65
N THR A 526 12.12 14.18 -12.74
CA THR A 526 12.27 12.74 -12.97
C THR A 526 11.26 12.19 -13.99
N LEU A 527 10.10 12.85 -14.15
CA LEU A 527 9.07 12.48 -15.13
C LEU A 527 9.41 13.02 -16.52
N SER A 528 8.89 12.38 -17.57
CA SER A 528 9.11 12.78 -18.96
C SER A 528 8.66 14.22 -19.23
N ALA A 529 9.29 14.90 -20.18
CA ALA A 529 8.87 16.21 -20.66
C ALA A 529 7.51 16.12 -21.37
N LEU A 530 6.77 17.24 -21.43
CA LEU A 530 5.60 17.35 -22.31
C LEU A 530 6.03 17.04 -23.75
N THR A 531 5.28 16.14 -24.41
CA THR A 531 5.69 15.59 -25.71
C THR A 531 5.38 16.52 -26.88
N SER A 532 4.36 17.39 -26.76
CA SER A 532 4.03 18.37 -27.77
C SER A 532 3.41 19.63 -27.18
N ILE A 533 4.03 20.77 -27.50
CA ILE A 533 3.51 22.11 -27.21
C ILE A 533 3.38 22.84 -28.54
N PRO A 534 2.16 23.25 -28.96
CA PRO A 534 1.96 23.89 -30.24
C PRO A 534 2.61 25.29 -30.29
N GLY A 535 3.12 25.68 -31.46
CA GLY A 535 3.75 26.98 -31.67
C GLY A 535 2.83 28.18 -31.49
N THR A 536 1.53 27.99 -31.28
CA THR A 536 0.56 29.02 -30.90
C THR A 536 0.69 29.44 -29.43
N LEU A 537 1.37 28.67 -28.61
CA LEU A 537 1.65 28.93 -27.22
C LEU A 537 3.07 29.53 -27.05
N THR A 538 3.19 30.65 -26.36
CA THR A 538 4.47 31.19 -25.94
C THR A 538 4.74 30.77 -24.51
N TYR A 539 5.90 30.14 -24.27
CA TYR A 539 6.29 29.68 -22.93
C TYR A 539 7.79 29.76 -22.71
N ASP A 540 8.18 29.69 -21.45
CA ASP A 540 9.56 29.47 -20.99
C ASP A 540 9.59 28.42 -19.88
N GLN A 541 10.79 28.04 -19.44
CA GLN A 541 11.03 27.04 -18.43
C GLN A 541 11.89 27.63 -17.30
N PRO A 542 11.28 28.29 -16.30
CA PRO A 542 11.99 28.76 -15.13
C PRO A 542 12.64 27.63 -14.35
N THR A 543 13.80 27.92 -13.73
CA THR A 543 14.53 26.92 -12.95
C THR A 543 13.95 26.79 -11.54
N ARG A 544 13.49 25.57 -11.20
CA ARG A 544 13.10 25.16 -9.85
C ARG A 544 13.74 23.79 -9.57
N ALA A 545 14.56 23.69 -8.52
CA ALA A 545 15.27 22.45 -8.20
C ALA A 545 14.31 21.28 -8.01
N GLY A 546 14.57 20.16 -8.71
CA GLY A 546 13.76 18.94 -8.67
C GLY A 546 12.44 19.01 -9.45
N TYR A 547 12.20 20.07 -10.20
CA TYR A 547 10.96 20.26 -10.95
C TYR A 547 11.22 20.67 -12.39
N ARG A 548 10.40 20.16 -13.29
CA ARG A 548 10.21 20.65 -14.66
C ARG A 548 9.07 21.66 -14.64
N VAL A 549 9.37 22.92 -15.02
CA VAL A 549 8.40 24.03 -14.97
C VAL A 549 8.13 24.53 -16.38
N TYR A 550 6.87 24.68 -16.74
CA TYR A 550 6.40 25.32 -17.97
C TYR A 550 5.58 26.54 -17.59
N ARG A 551 6.07 27.77 -17.94
CA ARG A 551 5.35 28.99 -17.74
C ARG A 551 4.87 29.53 -19.08
N PHE A 552 3.58 29.39 -19.35
CA PHE A 552 2.92 29.90 -20.56
C PHE A 552 2.49 31.36 -20.34
N THR A 553 2.91 32.26 -21.25
CA THR A 553 2.72 33.71 -21.15
C THR A 553 1.82 34.27 -22.24
N ALA A 554 1.50 33.51 -23.28
CA ALA A 554 0.54 33.91 -24.33
C ALA A 554 0.03 32.70 -25.13
N GLY A 555 -1.12 32.89 -25.76
CA GLY A 555 -1.66 31.95 -26.75
C GLY A 555 -2.68 30.97 -26.23
N THR A 556 -3.19 30.17 -27.16
CA THR A 556 -4.16 29.08 -26.92
C THR A 556 -3.75 27.88 -27.73
N GLY A 557 -3.85 26.70 -27.14
CA GLY A 557 -3.50 25.46 -27.83
C GLY A 557 -3.84 24.21 -27.03
N THR A 558 -3.56 23.07 -27.67
CA THR A 558 -3.68 21.73 -27.04
C THR A 558 -2.28 21.18 -26.81
N VAL A 559 -1.97 20.87 -25.57
CA VAL A 559 -0.68 20.34 -25.14
C VAL A 559 -0.81 18.84 -24.96
N THR A 560 0.22 18.05 -25.36
CA THR A 560 0.29 16.62 -25.13
C THR A 560 1.29 16.33 -24.03
N VAL A 561 0.87 15.48 -23.08
CA VAL A 561 1.67 15.02 -21.94
C VAL A 561 2.69 13.96 -22.34
#